data_82215c80271ad17b4f9b28e150511255
#
_entry.id   82215c80271ad17b4f9b28e150511255
#
_cell.length_a   1.000
_cell.length_b   1.000
_cell.length_c   1.000
_cell.angle_alpha   90.00
_cell.angle_beta   90.00
_cell.angle_gamma   90.00
#
_symmetry.space_group_name_H-M   'P 1'
#
loop_
_entity.id
_entity.type
_entity.pdbx_description
1 polymer ?
#
loop_
_entity_poly.entity_id
_entity_poly.type
_entity_poly.pdbx_seq_one_letter_code
_entity_poly.pdbx_strand_id
1 'polypeptide(L)'
;MKFLVCGVGSIGERHIRNLLSLGYDDIILYRNKNQSLRTINREFPVYLDLEEALSQNPDAAFICNPTYLHIETAIRCAESGCNLFIEKPVSDSLELQEKLKCVLDKNNKIAMVGYMMRYHPCVLKIREWTKGGKIGKVVSLRATWGEYLPDWHPWEDYRETYAALREMGGGPALTLSHELDLALWMFGEVEKVTGLSNFNSNLEIDTEHCIDILIGFKNGVTANIHLDYVQKPPKRCTEIVGTEGRIEFDYYTNKLVLYTHDV
;
A
#
# COMPACT_ATOMS: atom_id res chain seq x y z
N MET A 1 -23.27 10.63 -6.00
CA MET A 1 -22.56 9.51 -5.36
C MET A 1 -21.95 10.04 -4.09
N LYS A 2 -22.32 9.47 -2.96
CA LYS A 2 -21.84 9.88 -1.63
C LYS A 2 -20.66 9.01 -1.22
N PHE A 3 -19.59 9.64 -0.76
CA PHE A 3 -18.36 8.98 -0.32
C PHE A 3 -18.16 9.12 1.19
N LEU A 4 -17.85 8.03 1.86
CA LEU A 4 -17.40 8.02 3.24
C LEU A 4 -15.87 7.87 3.27
N VAL A 5 -15.18 8.75 3.99
CA VAL A 5 -13.73 8.62 4.21
C VAL A 5 -13.50 8.26 5.68
N CYS A 6 -13.04 7.02 5.91
CA CYS A 6 -12.74 6.47 7.24
C CYS A 6 -11.26 6.69 7.56
N GLY A 7 -10.98 7.61 8.49
CA GLY A 7 -9.61 8.04 8.79
C GLY A 7 -9.14 9.19 7.90
N VAL A 8 -8.87 10.33 8.53
CA VAL A 8 -8.53 11.57 7.81
C VAL A 8 -7.15 12.06 8.27
N GLY A 9 -6.16 11.19 8.10
CA GLY A 9 -4.73 11.51 8.12
C GLY A 9 -4.27 12.06 6.76
N SER A 10 -2.96 12.08 6.53
CA SER A 10 -2.37 12.58 5.28
C SER A 10 -2.94 11.89 4.03
N ILE A 11 -3.13 10.55 4.09
CA ILE A 11 -3.67 9.79 2.96
C ILE A 11 -5.18 10.00 2.77
N GLY A 12 -5.95 10.07 3.85
CA GLY A 12 -7.38 10.38 3.76
C GLY A 12 -7.64 11.76 3.15
N GLU A 13 -6.89 12.79 3.57
CA GLU A 13 -6.97 14.11 2.94
C GLU A 13 -6.56 14.09 1.46
N ARG A 14 -5.56 13.27 1.09
CA ARG A 14 -5.19 13.08 -0.31
C ARG A 14 -6.34 12.53 -1.14
N HIS A 15 -7.05 11.52 -0.62
CA HIS A 15 -8.23 10.96 -1.31
C HIS A 15 -9.37 11.96 -1.40
N ILE A 16 -9.61 12.76 -0.36
CA ILE A 16 -10.61 13.84 -0.42
C ILE A 16 -10.27 14.83 -1.55
N ARG A 17 -8.99 15.28 -1.64
CA ARG A 17 -8.57 16.18 -2.73
C ARG A 17 -8.75 15.53 -4.10
N ASN A 18 -8.44 14.24 -4.25
CA ASN A 18 -8.63 13.51 -5.50
C ASN A 18 -10.12 13.43 -5.88
N LEU A 19 -11.00 13.12 -4.94
CA LEU A 19 -12.45 13.10 -5.16
C LEU A 19 -12.96 14.46 -5.62
N LEU A 20 -12.56 15.54 -4.94
CA LEU A 20 -12.92 16.90 -5.30
C LEU A 20 -12.42 17.27 -6.70
N SER A 21 -11.19 16.88 -7.06
CA SER A 21 -10.63 17.14 -8.40
C SER A 21 -11.33 16.37 -9.51
N LEU A 22 -11.97 15.26 -9.16
CA LEU A 22 -12.81 14.46 -10.08
C LEU A 22 -14.28 14.93 -10.12
N GLY A 23 -14.61 15.99 -9.38
CA GLY A 23 -15.95 16.59 -9.35
C GLY A 23 -16.91 15.93 -8.36
N TYR A 24 -16.42 15.10 -7.45
CA TYR A 24 -17.22 14.50 -6.37
C TYR A 24 -17.09 15.33 -5.09
N ASP A 25 -18.18 15.89 -4.62
CA ASP A 25 -18.23 16.79 -3.48
C ASP A 25 -19.16 16.35 -2.34
N ASP A 26 -19.97 15.31 -2.55
CA ASP A 26 -20.80 14.69 -1.51
C ASP A 26 -19.94 13.70 -0.71
N ILE A 27 -19.16 14.27 0.23
CA ILE A 27 -18.18 13.53 1.04
C ILE A 27 -18.54 13.71 2.51
N ILE A 28 -18.55 12.61 3.25
CA ILE A 28 -18.69 12.57 4.71
C ILE A 28 -17.46 11.91 5.33
N LEU A 29 -17.13 12.27 6.56
CA LEU A 29 -15.91 11.84 7.24
C LEU A 29 -16.25 11.03 8.50
N TYR A 30 -15.58 9.89 8.68
CA TYR A 30 -15.54 9.16 9.93
C TYR A 30 -14.15 9.26 10.55
N ARG A 31 -14.04 9.70 11.78
CA ARG A 31 -12.78 9.90 12.51
C ARG A 31 -13.01 9.92 14.02
N ASN A 32 -11.95 9.62 14.78
CA ASN A 32 -12.03 9.56 16.25
C ASN A 32 -11.97 10.92 16.96
N LYS A 33 -11.63 12.01 16.24
CA LYS A 33 -11.55 13.39 16.79
C LYS A 33 -12.07 14.38 15.76
N ASN A 34 -12.85 15.35 16.21
CA ASN A 34 -13.25 16.46 15.35
C ASN A 34 -12.14 17.52 15.32
N GLN A 35 -11.36 17.56 14.26
CA GLN A 35 -10.27 18.50 14.02
C GLN A 35 -10.40 19.07 12.60
N SER A 36 -9.88 20.27 12.36
CA SER A 36 -9.78 20.82 11.00
C SER A 36 -8.87 19.96 10.14
N LEU A 37 -9.15 19.94 8.85
CA LEU A 37 -8.26 19.33 7.85
C LEU A 37 -6.99 20.18 7.72
N ARG A 38 -5.85 19.56 7.48
CA ARG A 38 -4.55 20.25 7.40
C ARG A 38 -4.38 21.01 6.09
N THR A 39 -4.87 20.43 5.01
CA THR A 39 -4.56 20.88 3.63
C THR A 39 -5.79 21.25 2.81
N ILE A 40 -6.99 21.13 3.38
CA ILE A 40 -8.26 21.39 2.69
C ILE A 40 -9.04 22.44 3.48
N ASN A 41 -9.25 23.61 2.86
CA ASN A 41 -10.04 24.68 3.44
C ASN A 41 -11.52 24.54 3.04
N ARG A 42 -12.13 23.43 3.45
CA ARG A 42 -13.55 23.14 3.25
C ARG A 42 -14.04 22.28 4.41
N GLU A 43 -15.23 22.54 4.89
CA GLU A 43 -15.90 21.75 5.91
C GLU A 43 -16.68 20.59 5.27
N PHE A 44 -16.70 19.47 5.97
CA PHE A 44 -17.46 18.28 5.62
C PHE A 44 -18.22 17.79 6.85
N PRO A 45 -19.36 17.10 6.69
CA PRO A 45 -20.02 16.41 7.80
C PRO A 45 -19.05 15.41 8.44
N VAL A 46 -18.86 15.49 9.75
CA VAL A 46 -17.94 14.62 10.53
C VAL A 46 -18.78 13.79 11.50
N TYR A 47 -18.53 12.49 11.50
CA TYR A 47 -19.13 11.51 12.39
C TYR A 47 -18.03 10.89 13.25
N LEU A 48 -18.30 10.74 14.55
CA LEU A 48 -17.39 10.12 15.51
C LEU A 48 -17.78 8.65 15.76
N ASP A 49 -18.95 8.25 15.30
CA ASP A 49 -19.45 6.88 15.29
C ASP A 49 -19.61 6.39 13.85
N LEU A 50 -19.13 5.16 13.59
CA LEU A 50 -19.18 4.57 12.25
C LEU A 50 -20.60 4.27 11.80
N GLU A 51 -21.47 3.81 12.71
CA GLU A 51 -22.85 3.46 12.36
C GLU A 51 -23.67 4.71 12.02
N GLU A 52 -23.42 5.82 12.71
CA GLU A 52 -24.02 7.11 12.36
C GLU A 52 -23.59 7.56 10.96
N ALA A 53 -22.31 7.39 10.63
CA ALA A 53 -21.81 7.68 9.28
C ALA A 53 -22.43 6.77 8.22
N LEU A 54 -22.55 5.48 8.49
CA LEU A 54 -23.14 4.49 7.58
C LEU A 54 -24.66 4.71 7.39
N SER A 55 -25.35 5.22 8.42
CA SER A 55 -26.78 5.57 8.31
C SER A 55 -27.06 6.66 7.28
N GLN A 56 -26.02 7.39 6.83
CA GLN A 56 -26.11 8.39 5.76
C GLN A 56 -26.13 7.75 4.35
N ASN A 57 -26.10 6.42 4.27
CA ASN A 57 -26.13 5.61 3.04
C ASN A 57 -25.04 6.01 2.02
N PRO A 58 -23.76 5.94 2.36
CA PRO A 58 -22.69 6.19 1.39
C PRO A 58 -22.64 5.08 0.32
N ASP A 59 -22.38 5.47 -0.93
CA ASP A 59 -22.24 4.55 -2.05
C ASP A 59 -20.88 3.80 -2.03
N ALA A 60 -19.85 4.48 -1.53
CA ALA A 60 -18.51 3.93 -1.42
C ALA A 60 -17.78 4.48 -0.17
N ALA A 61 -16.90 3.65 0.39
CA ALA A 61 -16.07 3.99 1.54
C ALA A 61 -14.58 3.89 1.20
N PHE A 62 -13.82 4.93 1.58
CA PHE A 62 -12.36 4.96 1.56
C PHE A 62 -11.85 4.61 2.96
N ILE A 63 -11.20 3.46 3.10
CA ILE A 63 -10.66 2.96 4.37
C ILE A 63 -9.22 3.44 4.48
N CYS A 64 -8.98 4.49 5.27
CA CYS A 64 -7.72 5.22 5.39
C CYS A 64 -7.28 5.39 6.86
N ASN A 65 -7.91 4.69 7.79
CA ASN A 65 -7.55 4.61 9.20
C ASN A 65 -6.25 3.77 9.38
N PRO A 66 -5.68 3.63 10.58
CA PRO A 66 -4.52 2.77 10.80
C PRO A 66 -4.75 1.31 10.38
N THR A 67 -3.70 0.62 9.94
CA THR A 67 -3.75 -0.70 9.29
C THR A 67 -4.56 -1.74 10.08
N TYR A 68 -4.38 -1.81 11.40
CA TYR A 68 -5.08 -2.77 12.26
C TYR A 68 -6.61 -2.60 12.26
N LEU A 69 -7.12 -1.41 11.89
CA LEU A 69 -8.56 -1.12 11.79
C LEU A 69 -9.14 -1.35 10.39
N HIS A 70 -8.30 -1.59 9.38
CA HIS A 70 -8.77 -1.65 7.99
C HIS A 70 -9.84 -2.71 7.80
N ILE A 71 -9.55 -3.95 8.21
CA ILE A 71 -10.40 -5.10 7.87
C ILE A 71 -11.78 -5.03 8.53
N GLU A 72 -11.85 -4.64 9.80
CA GLU A 72 -13.11 -4.50 10.52
C GLU A 72 -13.97 -3.36 9.97
N THR A 73 -13.34 -2.20 9.74
CA THR A 73 -14.02 -1.04 9.12
C THR A 73 -14.51 -1.38 7.72
N ALA A 74 -13.71 -2.08 6.92
CA ALA A 74 -14.08 -2.53 5.58
C ALA A 74 -15.30 -3.46 5.60
N ILE A 75 -15.33 -4.44 6.53
CA ILE A 75 -16.46 -5.37 6.69
C ILE A 75 -17.75 -4.59 7.02
N ARG A 76 -17.71 -3.66 7.99
CA ARG A 76 -18.88 -2.87 8.39
C ARG A 76 -19.41 -2.01 7.23
N CYS A 77 -18.51 -1.36 6.48
CA CYS A 77 -18.87 -0.61 5.29
C CYS A 77 -19.50 -1.50 4.21
N ALA A 78 -18.93 -2.68 3.96
CA ALA A 78 -19.45 -3.63 2.97
C ALA A 78 -20.83 -4.22 3.40
N GLU A 79 -21.02 -4.51 4.68
CA GLU A 79 -22.30 -4.95 5.25
C GLU A 79 -23.39 -3.89 5.06
N SER A 80 -23.02 -2.60 5.16
CA SER A 80 -23.93 -1.47 4.90
C SER A 80 -24.13 -1.15 3.42
N GLY A 81 -23.54 -1.94 2.52
CA GLY A 81 -23.76 -1.80 1.08
C GLY A 81 -22.80 -0.85 0.35
N CYS A 82 -21.66 -0.46 0.94
CA CYS A 82 -20.66 0.34 0.27
C CYS A 82 -19.77 -0.49 -0.65
N ASN A 83 -19.37 0.09 -1.79
CA ASN A 83 -18.15 -0.34 -2.46
C ASN A 83 -16.93 0.18 -1.69
N LEU A 84 -15.78 -0.48 -1.80
CA LEU A 84 -14.63 -0.18 -0.96
C LEU A 84 -13.41 0.24 -1.77
N PHE A 85 -12.73 1.28 -1.30
CA PHE A 85 -11.33 1.54 -1.55
C PHE A 85 -10.58 1.38 -0.23
N ILE A 86 -9.71 0.39 -0.13
CA ILE A 86 -8.98 0.09 1.10
C ILE A 86 -7.52 0.49 0.90
N GLU A 87 -6.97 1.34 1.78
CA GLU A 87 -5.54 1.61 1.77
C GLU A 87 -4.74 0.35 2.06
N LYS A 88 -3.53 0.33 1.55
CA LYS A 88 -2.63 -0.81 1.71
C LYS A 88 -1.93 -0.78 3.11
N PRO A 89 -1.64 -1.95 3.66
CA PRO A 89 -2.16 -3.27 3.29
C PRO A 89 -3.63 -3.44 3.70
N VAL A 90 -4.28 -4.46 3.20
CA VAL A 90 -5.70 -4.75 3.55
C VAL A 90 -5.90 -4.94 5.05
N SER A 91 -4.92 -5.57 5.70
CA SER A 91 -4.90 -5.88 7.13
C SER A 91 -3.48 -6.16 7.58
N ASP A 92 -3.25 -6.12 8.87
CA ASP A 92 -2.03 -6.56 9.55
C ASP A 92 -2.05 -8.05 9.90
N SER A 93 -3.20 -8.73 9.72
CA SER A 93 -3.38 -10.15 9.99
C SER A 93 -4.14 -10.87 8.87
N LEU A 94 -4.13 -12.21 8.90
CA LEU A 94 -4.92 -13.04 7.99
C LEU A 94 -6.35 -13.27 8.48
N GLU A 95 -6.66 -12.83 9.68
CA GLU A 95 -7.99 -12.94 10.24
C GLU A 95 -9.00 -12.07 9.48
N LEU A 96 -10.24 -12.49 9.46
CA LEU A 96 -11.36 -11.78 8.85
C LEU A 96 -11.30 -11.57 7.33
N GLN A 97 -10.23 -11.94 6.63
CA GLN A 97 -10.13 -11.76 5.17
C GLN A 97 -11.21 -12.55 4.41
N GLU A 98 -11.45 -13.80 4.81
CA GLU A 98 -12.52 -14.61 4.23
C GLU A 98 -13.91 -14.03 4.56
N LYS A 99 -14.08 -13.45 5.76
CA LYS A 99 -15.33 -12.76 6.12
C LYS A 99 -15.57 -11.55 5.21
N LEU A 100 -14.55 -10.72 4.99
CA LEU A 100 -14.66 -9.57 4.09
C LEU A 100 -15.05 -10.01 2.68
N LYS A 101 -14.40 -11.04 2.15
CA LYS A 101 -14.70 -11.60 0.84
C LYS A 101 -16.16 -12.10 0.76
N CYS A 102 -16.59 -12.90 1.74
CA CYS A 102 -17.97 -13.39 1.78
C CYS A 102 -19.01 -12.25 1.82
N VAL A 103 -18.73 -11.18 2.57
CA VAL A 103 -19.64 -10.02 2.66
C VAL A 103 -19.70 -9.28 1.33
N LEU A 104 -18.58 -9.06 0.67
CA LEU A 104 -18.52 -8.41 -0.64
C LEU A 104 -19.28 -9.22 -1.69
N ASP A 105 -19.04 -10.53 -1.76
CA ASP A 105 -19.71 -11.43 -2.69
C ASP A 105 -21.23 -11.46 -2.46
N LYS A 106 -21.65 -11.61 -1.19
CA LYS A 106 -23.07 -11.64 -0.81
C LYS A 106 -23.82 -10.35 -1.19
N ASN A 107 -23.17 -9.19 -1.01
CA ASN A 107 -23.78 -7.89 -1.24
C ASN A 107 -23.51 -7.38 -2.67
N ASN A 108 -22.85 -8.17 -3.51
CA ASN A 108 -22.44 -7.79 -4.88
C ASN A 108 -21.69 -6.44 -4.89
N LYS A 109 -20.70 -6.30 -4.00
CA LYS A 109 -19.86 -5.11 -3.88
C LYS A 109 -18.44 -5.38 -4.33
N ILE A 110 -17.79 -4.35 -4.83
CA ILE A 110 -16.38 -4.41 -5.24
C ILE A 110 -15.49 -3.77 -4.18
N ALA A 111 -14.29 -4.32 -4.05
CA ALA A 111 -13.23 -3.72 -3.25
C ALA A 111 -11.97 -3.56 -4.12
N MET A 112 -11.32 -2.42 -3.98
CA MET A 112 -10.02 -2.12 -4.56
C MET A 112 -9.02 -1.80 -3.45
N VAL A 113 -7.83 -2.37 -3.51
CA VAL A 113 -6.75 -2.06 -2.58
C VAL A 113 -5.81 -1.02 -3.17
N GLY A 114 -5.36 -0.06 -2.37
CA GLY A 114 -4.60 1.12 -2.76
C GLY A 114 -3.16 0.87 -3.21
N TYR A 115 -2.88 -0.22 -3.91
CA TYR A 115 -1.55 -0.50 -4.49
C TYR A 115 -1.29 0.35 -5.74
N MET A 116 -1.11 1.65 -5.53
CA MET A 116 -1.00 2.66 -6.57
C MET A 116 0.18 2.45 -7.54
N MET A 117 1.23 1.75 -7.09
CA MET A 117 2.41 1.48 -7.92
C MET A 117 2.08 0.63 -9.15
N ARG A 118 1.01 -0.15 -9.13
CA ARG A 118 0.53 -0.88 -10.33
C ARG A 118 0.15 0.05 -11.48
N TYR A 119 -0.12 1.33 -11.20
CA TYR A 119 -0.50 2.36 -12.17
C TYR A 119 0.65 3.32 -12.51
N HIS A 120 1.83 3.15 -11.88
CA HIS A 120 2.99 3.99 -12.17
C HIS A 120 3.47 3.76 -13.62
N PRO A 121 3.69 4.82 -14.43
CA PRO A 121 4.02 4.67 -15.85
C PRO A 121 5.23 3.76 -16.11
N CYS A 122 6.32 3.92 -15.32
CA CYS A 122 7.50 3.07 -15.44
C CYS A 122 7.18 1.60 -15.07
N VAL A 123 6.36 1.35 -14.06
CA VAL A 123 5.97 -0.03 -13.65
C VAL A 123 5.10 -0.68 -14.72
N LEU A 124 4.17 0.05 -15.32
CA LEU A 124 3.40 -0.45 -16.47
C LEU A 124 4.33 -0.79 -17.65
N LYS A 125 5.34 0.06 -17.91
CA LYS A 125 6.32 -0.20 -18.96
C LYS A 125 7.23 -1.40 -18.66
N ILE A 126 7.65 -1.58 -17.41
CA ILE A 126 8.36 -2.78 -16.96
C ILE A 126 7.51 -4.03 -17.27
N ARG A 127 6.24 -4.01 -16.89
CA ARG A 127 5.32 -5.12 -17.13
C ARG A 127 5.10 -5.38 -18.63
N GLU A 128 5.01 -4.34 -19.45
CA GLU A 128 4.94 -4.45 -20.92
C GLU A 128 6.20 -5.15 -21.46
N TRP A 129 7.40 -4.69 -21.06
CA TRP A 129 8.67 -5.24 -21.53
C TRP A 129 8.89 -6.69 -21.10
N THR A 130 8.56 -7.02 -19.83
CA THR A 130 8.67 -8.39 -19.32
C THR A 130 7.72 -9.35 -20.04
N LYS A 131 6.45 -8.96 -20.20
CA LYS A 131 5.45 -9.77 -20.94
C LYS A 131 5.73 -9.86 -22.42
N GLY A 132 6.29 -8.82 -23.01
CA GLY A 132 6.69 -8.76 -24.42
C GLY A 132 8.01 -9.46 -24.73
N GLY A 133 8.66 -10.10 -23.74
CA GLY A 133 9.90 -10.87 -23.92
C GLY A 133 11.13 -10.02 -24.24
N LYS A 134 11.13 -8.70 -23.93
CA LYS A 134 12.25 -7.80 -24.24
C LYS A 134 13.58 -8.15 -23.57
N ILE A 135 13.52 -8.93 -22.49
CA ILE A 135 14.69 -9.43 -21.75
C ILE A 135 14.74 -10.97 -21.76
N GLY A 136 14.03 -11.62 -22.70
CA GLY A 136 13.88 -13.05 -22.73
C GLY A 136 13.05 -13.58 -21.56
N LYS A 137 13.34 -14.79 -21.08
CA LYS A 137 12.69 -15.40 -19.91
C LYS A 137 13.20 -14.70 -18.64
N VAL A 138 12.26 -14.17 -17.82
CA VAL A 138 12.64 -13.59 -16.52
C VAL A 138 13.22 -14.65 -15.60
N VAL A 139 14.33 -14.34 -14.97
CA VAL A 139 15.06 -15.20 -14.02
C VAL A 139 14.89 -14.70 -12.60
N SER A 140 15.13 -13.40 -12.37
CA SER A 140 15.06 -12.84 -11.02
C SER A 140 14.60 -11.40 -10.98
N LEU A 141 14.07 -11.01 -9.81
CA LEU A 141 13.78 -9.63 -9.41
C LEU A 141 14.56 -9.31 -8.14
N ARG A 142 15.11 -8.09 -8.09
CA ARG A 142 15.60 -7.45 -6.88
C ARG A 142 14.89 -6.13 -6.69
N ALA A 143 14.31 -5.91 -5.51
CA ALA A 143 13.65 -4.67 -5.15
C ALA A 143 14.16 -4.19 -3.80
N THR A 144 14.41 -2.90 -3.71
CA THR A 144 14.80 -2.25 -2.46
C THR A 144 13.94 -1.04 -2.25
N TRP A 145 13.38 -0.88 -1.05
CA TRP A 145 12.78 0.36 -0.59
C TRP A 145 13.18 0.61 0.86
N GLY A 146 14.06 1.59 1.02
CA GLY A 146 14.52 2.06 2.33
C GLY A 146 14.31 3.57 2.45
N GLU A 147 13.77 3.99 3.58
CA GLU A 147 13.56 5.37 3.97
C GLU A 147 13.83 5.55 5.46
N TYR A 148 14.20 6.76 5.86
CA TYR A 148 14.38 7.04 7.29
C TYR A 148 13.04 7.42 7.91
N LEU A 149 12.49 6.55 8.74
CA LEU A 149 11.15 6.72 9.33
C LEU A 149 10.93 8.08 10.02
N PRO A 150 11.87 8.63 10.82
CA PRO A 150 11.69 9.96 11.42
C PRO A 150 11.52 11.12 10.43
N ASP A 151 11.94 10.95 9.18
CA ASP A 151 11.82 12.00 8.15
C ASP A 151 10.45 11.99 7.44
N TRP A 152 9.61 10.98 7.67
CA TRP A 152 8.29 10.86 6.99
C TRP A 152 7.34 11.99 7.35
N HIS A 153 7.29 12.31 8.65
CA HIS A 153 6.38 13.30 9.23
C HIS A 153 7.11 14.14 10.29
N PRO A 154 7.93 15.14 9.88
CA PRO A 154 8.75 15.92 10.81
C PRO A 154 7.98 16.71 11.86
N TRP A 155 6.65 16.81 11.71
CA TRP A 155 5.75 17.54 12.64
C TRP A 155 5.15 16.66 13.74
N GLU A 156 5.45 15.36 13.77
CA GLU A 156 4.97 14.42 14.79
C GLU A 156 6.09 13.49 15.26
N ASP A 157 5.96 12.94 16.46
CA ASP A 157 6.89 11.94 16.96
C ASP A 157 6.70 10.62 16.19
N TYR A 158 7.71 10.20 15.43
CA TYR A 158 7.66 8.97 14.64
C TYR A 158 7.34 7.73 15.48
N ARG A 159 7.72 7.74 16.79
CA ARG A 159 7.53 6.63 17.73
C ARG A 159 6.07 6.38 18.06
N GLU A 160 5.22 7.40 17.90
CA GLU A 160 3.78 7.34 18.15
C GLU A 160 2.97 7.07 16.88
N THR A 161 3.63 6.95 15.73
CA THR A 161 2.95 6.71 14.46
C THR A 161 2.60 5.24 14.28
N TYR A 162 1.58 4.97 13.46
CA TYR A 162 1.19 3.59 13.14
C TYR A 162 2.34 2.76 12.55
N ALA A 163 3.26 3.40 11.83
CA ALA A 163 4.39 2.73 11.20
C ALA A 163 5.41 2.18 12.21
N ALA A 164 5.52 2.82 13.38
CA ALA A 164 6.45 2.44 14.44
C ALA A 164 5.89 1.37 15.38
N LEU A 165 4.56 1.24 15.49
CA LEU A 165 3.89 0.43 16.49
C LEU A 165 3.35 -0.87 15.89
N ARG A 166 3.82 -2.00 16.44
CA ARG A 166 3.38 -3.35 16.03
C ARG A 166 1.88 -3.54 16.17
N GLU A 167 1.31 -3.08 17.27
CA GLU A 167 -0.12 -3.16 17.55
C GLU A 167 -0.99 -2.38 16.57
N MET A 168 -0.41 -1.44 15.82
CA MET A 168 -1.09 -0.67 14.77
C MET A 168 -0.85 -1.21 13.36
N GLY A 169 -0.18 -2.36 13.23
CA GLY A 169 0.19 -2.93 11.94
C GLY A 169 1.38 -2.22 11.29
N GLY A 170 2.35 -1.79 12.14
CA GLY A 170 3.59 -1.14 11.71
C GLY A 170 4.64 -2.11 11.18
N GLY A 171 5.81 -1.56 10.91
CA GLY A 171 6.97 -2.27 10.36
C GLY A 171 7.10 -2.14 8.84
N PRO A 172 8.33 -2.20 8.31
CA PRO A 172 8.60 -2.04 6.88
C PRO A 172 7.92 -3.10 6.02
N ALA A 173 7.73 -4.34 6.48
CA ALA A 173 7.05 -5.38 5.72
C ALA A 173 5.61 -4.98 5.33
N LEU A 174 4.86 -4.40 6.26
CA LEU A 174 3.47 -4.00 6.05
C LEU A 174 3.38 -2.61 5.40
N THR A 175 4.14 -1.64 5.89
CA THR A 175 4.02 -0.26 5.43
C THR A 175 4.64 -0.02 4.06
N LEU A 176 5.72 -0.75 3.71
CA LEU A 176 6.41 -0.68 2.42
C LEU A 176 6.03 -1.84 1.48
N SER A 177 4.84 -2.41 1.65
CA SER A 177 4.37 -3.63 0.97
C SER A 177 4.17 -3.52 -0.56
N HIS A 178 4.38 -2.36 -1.16
CA HIS A 178 4.25 -2.18 -2.62
C HIS A 178 5.18 -3.09 -3.42
N GLU A 179 6.41 -3.32 -2.95
CA GLU A 179 7.39 -4.17 -3.63
C GLU A 179 6.97 -5.65 -3.62
N LEU A 180 6.37 -6.09 -2.51
CA LEU A 180 5.77 -7.43 -2.40
C LEU A 180 4.59 -7.57 -3.36
N ASP A 181 3.69 -6.58 -3.37
CA ASP A 181 2.55 -6.55 -4.27
C ASP A 181 2.97 -6.57 -5.74
N LEU A 182 3.97 -5.79 -6.13
CA LEU A 182 4.47 -5.76 -7.50
C LEU A 182 5.09 -7.10 -7.92
N ALA A 183 5.84 -7.76 -7.05
CA ALA A 183 6.41 -9.07 -7.32
C ALA A 183 5.30 -10.12 -7.56
N LEU A 184 4.29 -10.16 -6.69
CA LEU A 184 3.12 -11.03 -6.82
C LEU A 184 2.33 -10.74 -8.10
N TRP A 185 2.10 -9.46 -8.40
CA TRP A 185 1.34 -9.04 -9.59
C TRP A 185 2.05 -9.35 -10.92
N MET A 186 3.39 -9.34 -10.92
CA MET A 186 4.17 -9.65 -12.12
C MET A 186 4.37 -11.14 -12.32
N PHE A 187 4.64 -11.89 -11.24
CA PHE A 187 5.11 -13.28 -11.34
C PHE A 187 4.14 -14.33 -10.84
N GLY A 188 3.06 -13.92 -10.16
CA GLY A 188 1.94 -14.79 -9.81
C GLY A 188 2.15 -15.60 -8.54
N GLU A 189 1.89 -16.93 -8.60
CA GLU A 189 1.79 -17.77 -7.41
C GLU A 189 3.15 -18.06 -6.78
N VAL A 190 3.21 -17.89 -5.46
CA VAL A 190 4.38 -18.20 -4.63
C VAL A 190 4.44 -19.68 -4.38
N GLU A 191 5.63 -20.26 -4.52
CA GLU A 191 5.96 -21.64 -4.13
C GLU A 191 6.57 -21.69 -2.73
N LYS A 192 7.49 -20.75 -2.44
CA LYS A 192 8.16 -20.65 -1.13
C LYS A 192 8.55 -19.22 -0.82
N VAL A 193 8.61 -18.92 0.46
CA VAL A 193 9.08 -17.64 0.98
C VAL A 193 9.92 -17.87 2.24
N THR A 194 10.95 -17.07 2.39
CA THR A 194 11.73 -16.95 3.63
C THR A 194 12.15 -15.51 3.84
N GLY A 195 12.43 -15.14 5.10
CA GLY A 195 12.83 -13.77 5.41
C GLY A 195 13.64 -13.69 6.70
N LEU A 196 14.40 -12.61 6.82
CA LEU A 196 15.17 -12.26 7.99
C LEU A 196 14.83 -10.83 8.38
N SER A 197 14.31 -10.67 9.60
CA SER A 197 14.04 -9.37 10.20
C SER A 197 15.21 -8.93 11.08
N ASN A 198 15.52 -7.65 11.05
CA ASN A 198 16.53 -7.03 11.89
C ASN A 198 15.90 -5.92 12.74
N PHE A 199 16.23 -5.91 14.04
CA PHE A 199 15.73 -4.97 15.06
C PHE A 199 16.87 -4.10 15.64
N ASN A 200 18.05 -4.13 15.02
CA ASN A 200 19.25 -3.51 15.55
C ASN A 200 19.57 -2.21 14.79
N SER A 201 18.99 -1.11 15.23
CA SER A 201 19.36 0.24 14.83
C SER A 201 19.09 1.23 15.97
N ASN A 202 19.28 2.52 15.70
CA ASN A 202 19.02 3.59 16.68
C ASN A 202 17.55 4.07 16.67
N LEU A 203 16.64 3.36 15.99
CA LEU A 203 15.21 3.67 16.03
C LEU A 203 14.58 3.12 17.31
N GLU A 204 13.77 3.94 17.98
CA GLU A 204 13.01 3.55 19.16
C GLU A 204 11.60 3.12 18.74
N ILE A 205 11.51 1.92 18.14
CA ILE A 205 10.26 1.32 17.64
C ILE A 205 10.19 -0.16 18.07
N ASP A 206 8.99 -0.73 18.12
CA ASP A 206 8.76 -2.13 18.54
C ASP A 206 8.56 -3.09 17.36
N THR A 207 8.68 -2.57 16.14
CA THR A 207 8.63 -3.35 14.89
C THR A 207 10.04 -3.68 14.39
N GLU A 208 10.14 -4.49 13.33
CA GLU A 208 11.41 -4.67 12.64
C GLU A 208 11.89 -3.33 12.03
N HIS A 209 13.22 -3.10 12.03
CA HIS A 209 13.84 -1.92 11.43
C HIS A 209 14.17 -2.14 9.96
N CYS A 210 14.38 -3.41 9.61
CA CYS A 210 14.71 -3.86 8.26
C CYS A 210 14.25 -5.31 8.10
N ILE A 211 13.87 -5.68 6.87
CA ILE A 211 13.55 -7.05 6.51
C ILE A 211 14.04 -7.36 5.10
N ASP A 212 14.69 -8.52 4.96
CA ASP A 212 15.04 -9.13 3.67
C ASP A 212 14.13 -10.33 3.42
N ILE A 213 13.48 -10.37 2.26
CA ILE A 213 12.52 -11.41 1.90
C ILE A 213 12.94 -12.05 0.59
N LEU A 214 13.08 -13.39 0.60
CA LEU A 214 13.33 -14.19 -0.58
C LEU A 214 12.05 -14.95 -0.96
N ILE A 215 11.64 -14.84 -2.22
CA ILE A 215 10.43 -15.48 -2.75
C ILE A 215 10.81 -16.34 -3.95
N GLY A 216 10.39 -17.59 -3.95
CA GLY A 216 10.38 -18.46 -5.12
C GLY A 216 8.97 -18.56 -5.68
N PHE A 217 8.80 -18.29 -6.97
CA PHE A 217 7.52 -18.39 -7.67
C PHE A 217 7.39 -19.72 -8.40
N LYS A 218 6.18 -20.25 -8.56
CA LYS A 218 5.92 -21.52 -9.28
C LYS A 218 6.41 -21.52 -10.73
N ASN A 219 6.54 -20.37 -11.36
CA ASN A 219 7.09 -20.23 -12.71
C ASN A 219 8.62 -20.23 -12.78
N GLY A 220 9.29 -20.42 -11.63
CA GLY A 220 10.75 -20.51 -11.50
C GLY A 220 11.45 -19.15 -11.31
N VAL A 221 10.75 -18.03 -11.31
CA VAL A 221 11.32 -16.73 -10.99
C VAL A 221 11.64 -16.66 -9.49
N THR A 222 12.74 -15.99 -9.13
CA THR A 222 13.07 -15.68 -7.74
C THR A 222 13.03 -14.18 -7.50
N ALA A 223 12.57 -13.73 -6.32
CA ALA A 223 12.66 -12.36 -5.92
C ALA A 223 13.43 -12.20 -4.61
N ASN A 224 14.23 -11.13 -4.53
CA ASN A 224 14.84 -10.60 -3.31
C ASN A 224 14.28 -9.21 -3.07
N ILE A 225 13.65 -9.01 -1.92
CA ILE A 225 13.02 -7.74 -1.56
C ILE A 225 13.59 -7.27 -0.23
N HIS A 226 14.21 -6.10 -0.24
CA HIS A 226 14.76 -5.43 0.95
C HIS A 226 13.90 -4.21 1.29
N LEU A 227 13.42 -4.16 2.54
CA LEU A 227 12.61 -3.06 3.06
C LEU A 227 13.20 -2.57 4.38
N ASP A 228 13.38 -1.26 4.57
CA ASP A 228 13.93 -0.71 5.79
C ASP A 228 13.46 0.70 6.15
N TYR A 229 13.58 1.04 7.42
CA TYR A 229 13.28 2.34 8.01
C TYR A 229 14.51 3.17 8.38
N VAL A 230 15.70 2.74 7.99
CA VAL A 230 16.97 3.33 8.47
C VAL A 230 17.76 4.03 7.39
N GLN A 231 17.38 3.88 6.13
CA GLN A 231 18.18 4.31 5.00
C GLN A 231 18.19 5.82 4.80
N LYS A 232 19.39 6.39 4.72
CA LYS A 232 19.68 7.80 4.38
C LYS A 232 20.82 7.86 3.35
N PRO A 233 20.65 8.57 2.22
CA PRO A 233 19.40 9.10 1.67
C PRO A 233 18.43 7.97 1.31
N PRO A 234 17.14 8.25 1.11
CA PRO A 234 16.16 7.25 0.73
C PRO A 234 16.50 6.60 -0.61
N LYS A 235 16.19 5.30 -0.72
CA LYS A 235 16.42 4.54 -1.94
C LYS A 235 15.20 3.68 -2.25
N ARG A 236 14.74 3.74 -3.50
CA ARG A 236 13.71 2.84 -4.00
C ARG A 236 14.03 2.47 -5.43
N CYS A 237 14.44 1.22 -5.64
CA CYS A 237 14.84 0.74 -6.95
C CYS A 237 14.42 -0.72 -7.18
N THR A 238 14.26 -1.05 -8.45
CA THR A 238 13.91 -2.39 -8.92
C THR A 238 14.83 -2.79 -10.06
N GLU A 239 15.39 -3.99 -10.01
CA GLU A 239 16.12 -4.65 -11.09
C GLU A 239 15.41 -5.96 -11.45
N ILE A 240 15.18 -6.19 -12.74
CA ILE A 240 14.67 -7.46 -13.25
C ILE A 240 15.65 -8.01 -14.27
N VAL A 241 16.11 -9.22 -14.05
CA VAL A 241 17.07 -9.92 -14.91
C VAL A 241 16.37 -11.03 -15.68
N GLY A 242 16.56 -11.03 -16.98
CA GLY A 242 16.11 -12.08 -17.88
C GLY A 242 17.29 -12.74 -18.60
N THR A 243 16.99 -13.73 -19.45
CA THR A 243 18.01 -14.49 -20.20
C THR A 243 18.67 -13.68 -21.31
N GLU A 244 18.07 -12.57 -21.76
CA GLU A 244 18.52 -11.76 -22.90
C GLU A 244 18.73 -10.28 -22.56
N GLY A 245 18.57 -9.92 -21.27
CA GLY A 245 18.74 -8.56 -20.84
C GLY A 245 18.27 -8.31 -19.41
N ARG A 246 18.27 -7.04 -19.01
CA ARG A 246 17.80 -6.62 -17.71
C ARG A 246 17.10 -5.25 -17.77
N ILE A 247 16.27 -5.00 -16.79
CA ILE A 247 15.53 -3.74 -16.61
C ILE A 247 15.94 -3.16 -15.26
N GLU A 248 16.26 -1.87 -15.23
CA GLU A 248 16.51 -1.11 -14.00
C GLU A 248 15.52 0.04 -13.90
N PHE A 249 14.94 0.22 -12.72
CA PHE A 249 14.07 1.32 -12.38
C PHE A 249 14.49 1.96 -11.07
N ASP A 250 14.70 3.27 -11.07
CA ASP A 250 14.90 4.10 -9.89
C ASP A 250 13.71 5.03 -9.72
N TYR A 251 13.02 4.91 -8.60
CA TYR A 251 11.78 5.64 -8.32
C TYR A 251 12.03 7.15 -8.12
N TYR A 252 13.08 7.51 -7.38
CA TYR A 252 13.31 8.92 -7.04
C TYR A 252 13.80 9.76 -8.22
N THR A 253 14.56 9.17 -9.08
CA THR A 253 15.01 9.82 -10.33
C THR A 253 14.03 9.61 -11.48
N ASN A 254 13.02 8.76 -11.28
CA ASN A 254 12.05 8.32 -12.30
C ASN A 254 12.73 7.76 -13.56
N LYS A 255 13.90 7.13 -13.37
CA LYS A 255 14.73 6.61 -14.47
C LYS A 255 14.42 5.13 -14.67
N LEU A 256 14.01 4.79 -15.90
CA LEU A 256 13.78 3.42 -16.36
C LEU A 256 14.73 3.10 -17.53
N VAL A 257 15.49 2.01 -17.40
CA VAL A 257 16.47 1.60 -18.41
C VAL A 257 16.26 0.13 -18.76
N LEU A 258 16.27 -0.14 -20.06
CA LEU A 258 16.29 -1.48 -20.62
C LEU A 258 17.67 -1.75 -21.19
N TYR A 259 18.32 -2.81 -20.76
CA TYR A 259 19.60 -3.30 -21.29
C TYR A 259 19.37 -4.60 -22.04
N THR A 260 19.78 -4.66 -23.29
CA THR A 260 19.74 -5.86 -24.14
C THR A 260 21.13 -6.12 -24.76
N HIS A 261 21.30 -7.27 -25.40
CA HIS A 261 22.59 -7.64 -26.01
C HIS A 261 23.05 -6.69 -27.12
N ASP A 262 22.17 -5.89 -27.69
CA ASP A 262 22.45 -5.00 -28.82
C ASP A 262 22.87 -3.59 -28.35
N VAL A 263 23.24 -3.40 -27.09
CA VAL A 263 23.71 -2.11 -26.54
C VAL A 263 25.04 -2.29 -25.81
#